data_bd3abfd1a2ece535795b61dbb2b4d9f3
#
_entry.id   bd3abfd1a2ece535795b61dbb2b4d9f3
#
_cell.length_a   1.000
_cell.length_b   1.000
_cell.length_c   1.000
_cell.angle_alpha   90.00
_cell.angle_beta   90.00
_cell.angle_gamma   90.00
#
_symmetry.space_group_name_H-M   'P 1'
#
loop_
_entity.id
_entity.type
_entity.pdbx_description
1 polymer ?
#
loop_
_entity_poly.entity_id
_entity_poly.type
_entity_poly.pdbx_seq_one_letter_code
_entity_poly.pdbx_strand_id
1 'polypeptide(L)'
;MRAFLVLGMFTASLSNAAWRDYQEARDLALDARGVNTVEIVTGAGSLEVRGNPNARKISVTAPIQVPGKNEEKARKVIESRLVLTLERDGDSAALNGYFDSSRWGWGGSPSVRLEVEVPESVGLDIQDGAGSIKIRGVLGDIIVEDGSGSSMVPARSL
;
A
#
# COMPACT_ATOMS: atom_id res chain seq x y z
N MET A 1 8.27 2.42 -21.32
CA MET A 1 7.56 3.41 -20.47
C MET A 1 8.15 3.42 -19.08
N ARG A 2 8.57 4.56 -18.63
CA ARG A 2 9.26 4.69 -17.34
C ARG A 2 8.24 5.09 -16.26
N ALA A 3 8.15 4.28 -15.19
CA ALA A 3 7.44 4.68 -13.98
C ALA A 3 8.26 5.78 -13.29
N PHE A 4 7.65 6.96 -13.08
CA PHE A 4 8.30 8.01 -12.31
C PHE A 4 8.07 7.77 -10.82
N LEU A 5 9.14 7.40 -10.12
CA LEU A 5 9.17 7.36 -8.67
C LEU A 5 9.39 8.78 -8.16
N VAL A 6 8.37 9.44 -7.66
CA VAL A 6 8.55 10.70 -6.93
C VAL A 6 8.84 10.36 -5.48
N LEU A 7 10.10 10.43 -5.12
CA LEU A 7 10.55 10.22 -3.75
C LEU A 7 10.34 11.52 -2.96
N GLY A 8 9.19 11.66 -2.32
CA GLY A 8 8.95 12.71 -1.33
C GLY A 8 9.55 12.30 0.01
N MET A 9 10.65 12.88 0.41
CA MET A 9 11.17 12.74 1.77
C MET A 9 10.45 13.68 2.71
N PHE A 10 9.60 13.14 3.58
CA PHE A 10 9.12 13.85 4.76
C PHE A 10 10.06 13.56 5.93
N THR A 11 10.74 14.59 6.42
CA THR A 11 11.51 14.49 7.66
C THR A 11 10.56 14.61 8.85
N ALA A 12 10.34 13.50 9.54
CA ALA A 12 9.62 13.53 10.81
C ALA A 12 10.55 14.04 11.92
N SER A 13 10.05 14.99 12.68
CA SER A 13 10.75 15.59 13.82
C SER A 13 11.09 14.56 14.89
N LEU A 14 12.34 14.49 15.27
CA LEU A 14 12.84 13.67 16.36
C LEU A 14 12.40 14.25 17.72
N SER A 15 11.49 13.58 18.40
CA SER A 15 11.27 13.80 19.82
C SER A 15 11.64 12.55 20.61
N ASN A 16 12.45 12.74 21.63
CA ASN A 16 13.05 11.74 22.51
C ASN A 16 12.08 10.70 23.06
N ALA A 17 12.25 9.42 22.68
CA ALA A 17 11.90 8.29 23.53
C ALA A 17 12.62 7.02 23.04
N ALA A 18 13.28 6.33 23.95
CA ALA A 18 14.18 5.21 23.70
C ALA A 18 13.51 3.93 23.13
N TRP A 19 12.20 3.91 22.88
CA TRP A 19 11.42 2.74 22.48
C TRP A 19 10.39 3.05 21.39
N ARG A 20 10.60 4.09 20.60
CA ARG A 20 9.67 4.43 19.53
C ARG A 20 9.92 3.59 18.31
N ASP A 21 8.83 3.18 17.69
CA ASP A 21 8.86 2.54 16.38
C ASP A 21 9.39 3.52 15.34
N TYR A 22 10.21 3.01 14.43
CA TYR A 22 10.63 3.80 13.28
C TYR A 22 9.47 3.93 12.29
N GLN A 23 9.24 5.13 11.80
CA GLN A 23 8.19 5.42 10.84
C GLN A 23 8.72 6.26 9.68
N GLU A 24 8.34 5.88 8.47
CA GLU A 24 8.52 6.69 7.26
C GLU A 24 7.30 6.53 6.36
N ALA A 25 7.13 7.39 5.38
CA ALA A 25 6.10 7.25 4.36
C ALA A 25 6.73 7.35 2.97
N ARG A 26 6.18 6.61 2.02
CA ARG A 26 6.58 6.65 0.61
C ARG A 26 5.35 6.91 -0.26
N ASP A 27 5.54 7.70 -1.31
CA ASP A 27 4.51 8.00 -2.28
C ASP A 27 4.85 7.41 -3.63
N LEU A 28 3.86 6.80 -4.27
CA LEU A 28 3.95 6.28 -5.63
C LEU A 28 2.82 6.86 -6.47
N ALA A 29 3.06 7.05 -7.75
CA ALA A 29 2.02 7.47 -8.68
C ALA A 29 2.21 6.85 -10.06
N LEU A 30 1.11 6.52 -10.72
CA LEU A 30 1.07 5.97 -12.06
C LEU A 30 -0.08 6.61 -12.84
N ASP A 31 0.17 7.00 -14.09
CA ASP A 31 -0.89 7.47 -14.98
C ASP A 31 -1.93 6.36 -15.17
N ALA A 32 -3.20 6.67 -14.91
CA ALA A 32 -4.29 5.72 -14.99
C ALA A 32 -4.92 5.62 -16.39
N ARG A 33 -4.40 6.35 -17.36
CA ARG A 33 -4.94 6.33 -18.72
C ARG A 33 -4.85 4.95 -19.35
N GLY A 34 -5.99 4.38 -19.74
CA GLY A 34 -6.07 3.03 -20.29
C GLY A 34 -5.94 1.90 -19.28
N VAL A 35 -5.91 2.21 -17.99
CA VAL A 35 -5.96 1.19 -16.93
C VAL A 35 -7.41 0.83 -16.62
N ASN A 36 -7.75 -0.45 -16.76
CA ASN A 36 -9.08 -0.99 -16.49
C ASN A 36 -9.17 -1.64 -15.12
N THR A 37 -8.07 -2.24 -14.65
CA THR A 37 -8.01 -2.97 -13.38
C THR A 37 -6.75 -2.60 -12.61
N VAL A 38 -6.87 -2.46 -11.30
CA VAL A 38 -5.74 -2.33 -10.38
C VAL A 38 -5.65 -3.60 -9.56
N GLU A 39 -4.56 -4.32 -9.73
CA GLU A 39 -4.22 -5.49 -8.95
C GLU A 39 -3.41 -5.07 -7.73
N ILE A 40 -3.86 -5.42 -6.53
CA ILE A 40 -3.23 -5.01 -5.27
C ILE A 40 -2.88 -6.25 -4.46
N VAL A 41 -1.60 -6.39 -4.15
CA VAL A 41 -1.09 -7.42 -3.24
C VAL A 41 -0.58 -6.75 -1.98
N THR A 42 -1.17 -7.08 -0.84
CA THR A 42 -0.76 -6.56 0.46
C THR A 42 -0.47 -7.69 1.44
N GLY A 43 0.23 -7.37 2.53
CA GLY A 43 0.58 -8.32 3.58
C GLY A 43 0.02 -7.89 4.93
N ALA A 44 0.88 -7.77 5.92
CA ALA A 44 0.50 -7.26 7.24
C ALA A 44 0.36 -5.72 7.19
N GLY A 45 -0.80 -5.22 7.53
CA GLY A 45 -1.12 -3.80 7.52
C GLY A 45 -2.56 -3.55 7.12
N SER A 46 -2.88 -2.32 6.82
CA SER A 46 -4.21 -1.96 6.34
C SER A 46 -4.16 -1.42 4.92
N LEU A 47 -5.21 -1.70 4.17
CA LEU A 47 -5.42 -1.16 2.83
C LEU A 47 -6.67 -0.28 2.83
N GLU A 48 -6.52 0.95 2.40
CA GLU A 48 -7.64 1.83 2.11
C GLU A 48 -7.60 2.22 0.64
N VAL A 49 -8.67 1.95 -0.10
CA VAL A 49 -8.82 2.35 -1.50
C VAL A 49 -9.97 3.33 -1.62
N ARG A 50 -9.71 4.45 -2.26
CA ARG A 50 -10.69 5.48 -2.53
C ARG A 50 -10.81 5.73 -4.02
N GLY A 51 -12.02 5.58 -4.56
CA GLY A 51 -12.36 6.00 -5.91
C GLY A 51 -12.64 7.49 -5.96
N ASN A 52 -12.08 8.17 -6.96
CA ASN A 52 -12.29 9.60 -7.17
C ASN A 52 -12.66 9.82 -8.64
N PRO A 53 -13.83 10.45 -8.91
CA PRO A 53 -14.26 10.71 -10.29
C PRO A 53 -13.34 11.64 -11.06
N ASN A 54 -12.54 12.44 -10.37
CA ASN A 54 -11.62 13.41 -10.96
C ASN A 54 -10.17 12.89 -11.02
N ALA A 55 -9.88 11.70 -10.48
CA ALA A 55 -8.53 11.17 -10.51
C ALA A 55 -8.13 10.75 -11.94
N ARG A 56 -6.93 11.17 -12.34
CA ARG A 56 -6.31 10.81 -13.61
C ARG A 56 -5.11 9.90 -13.45
N LYS A 57 -4.75 9.60 -12.23
CA LYS A 57 -3.64 8.72 -11.87
C LYS A 57 -4.02 7.87 -10.67
N ILE A 58 -3.29 6.78 -10.53
CA ILE A 58 -3.29 5.96 -9.32
C ILE A 58 -2.24 6.58 -8.41
N SER A 59 -2.66 6.99 -7.22
CA SER A 59 -1.77 7.58 -6.21
C SER A 59 -1.75 6.70 -4.98
N VAL A 60 -0.58 6.42 -4.49
CA VAL A 60 -0.37 5.56 -3.32
C VAL A 60 0.47 6.30 -2.30
N THR A 61 -0.02 6.37 -1.07
CA THR A 61 0.77 6.77 0.11
C THR A 61 0.93 5.53 0.98
N ALA A 62 2.17 5.23 1.32
CA ALA A 62 2.53 4.02 2.05
C ALA A 62 3.27 4.37 3.35
N PRO A 63 2.54 4.62 4.46
CA PRO A 63 3.16 4.69 5.79
C PRO A 63 3.75 3.34 6.19
N ILE A 64 5.01 3.36 6.58
CA ILE A 64 5.80 2.20 6.96
C ILE A 64 6.16 2.30 8.43
N GLN A 65 6.00 1.22 9.17
CA GLN A 65 6.33 1.13 10.58
C GLN A 65 7.23 -0.07 10.86
N VAL A 66 8.36 0.16 11.54
CA VAL A 66 9.27 -0.88 11.99
C VAL A 66 9.39 -0.80 13.50
N PRO A 67 8.77 -1.75 14.25
CA PRO A 67 8.74 -1.71 15.70
C PRO A 67 10.11 -1.88 16.34
N GLY A 68 10.38 -1.14 17.42
CA GLY A 68 11.46 -1.38 18.35
C GLY A 68 12.87 -1.32 17.77
N LYS A 69 13.09 -0.60 16.69
CA LYS A 69 14.40 -0.49 16.04
C LYS A 69 14.85 0.98 15.92
N ASN A 70 16.18 1.19 16.06
CA ASN A 70 16.74 2.49 15.70
C ASN A 70 16.68 2.70 14.18
N GLU A 71 16.87 3.93 13.74
CA GLU A 71 16.74 4.31 12.33
C GLU A 71 17.62 3.46 11.39
N GLU A 72 18.87 3.22 11.74
CA GLU A 72 19.80 2.45 10.90
C GLU A 72 19.34 1.01 10.69
N LYS A 73 18.94 0.33 11.76
CA LYS A 73 18.43 -1.05 11.70
C LYS A 73 17.09 -1.12 11.00
N ALA A 74 16.21 -0.13 11.23
CA ALA A 74 14.93 -0.05 10.56
C ALA A 74 15.09 0.14 9.04
N ARG A 75 15.97 1.01 8.60
CA ARG A 75 16.26 1.20 7.18
C ARG A 75 16.79 -0.07 6.52
N LYS A 76 17.64 -0.83 7.19
CA LYS A 76 18.13 -2.13 6.69
C LYS A 76 16.98 -3.13 6.51
N VAL A 77 16.03 -3.16 7.44
CA VAL A 77 14.84 -4.01 7.32
C VAL A 77 14.00 -3.59 6.11
N ILE A 78 13.76 -2.30 5.95
CA ILE A 78 12.98 -1.76 4.85
C ILE A 78 13.67 -2.08 3.50
N GLU A 79 14.96 -1.80 3.37
CA GLU A 79 15.72 -2.05 2.14
C GLU A 79 15.78 -3.54 1.76
N SER A 80 15.84 -4.43 2.75
CA SER A 80 16.01 -5.86 2.51
C SER A 80 14.69 -6.62 2.39
N ARG A 81 13.58 -6.11 2.91
CA ARG A 81 12.33 -6.87 3.02
C ARG A 81 11.09 -6.19 2.46
N LEU A 82 11.10 -4.86 2.31
CA LEU A 82 9.95 -4.16 1.77
C LEU A 82 9.85 -4.39 0.27
N VAL A 83 8.71 -4.89 -0.17
CA VAL A 83 8.29 -4.87 -1.57
C VAL A 83 7.24 -3.78 -1.71
N LEU A 84 7.57 -2.69 -2.39
CA LEU A 84 6.67 -1.59 -2.64
C LEU A 84 6.86 -1.13 -4.09
N THR A 85 5.97 -1.56 -4.96
CA THR A 85 6.03 -1.28 -6.40
C THR A 85 4.66 -0.95 -6.96
N LEU A 86 4.63 -0.02 -7.89
CA LEU A 86 3.45 0.32 -8.68
C LEU A 86 3.87 0.35 -10.16
N GLU A 87 3.40 -0.62 -10.93
CA GLU A 87 3.80 -0.84 -12.30
C GLU A 87 2.60 -1.05 -13.21
N ARG A 88 2.76 -0.68 -14.46
CA ARG A 88 1.76 -0.92 -15.49
C ARG A 88 2.05 -2.25 -16.19
N ASP A 89 1.02 -3.06 -16.38
CA ASP A 89 1.04 -4.28 -17.17
C ASP A 89 -0.16 -4.29 -18.14
N GLY A 90 0.07 -3.84 -19.36
CA GLY A 90 -0.98 -3.71 -20.35
C GLY A 90 -2.08 -2.72 -19.93
N ASP A 91 -3.30 -3.19 -19.75
CA ASP A 91 -4.47 -2.46 -19.27
C ASP A 91 -4.69 -2.59 -17.76
N SER A 92 -3.78 -3.26 -17.07
CA SER A 92 -3.76 -3.39 -15.61
C SER A 92 -2.63 -2.58 -15.00
N ALA A 93 -2.80 -2.18 -13.75
CA ALA A 93 -1.74 -1.68 -12.90
C ALA A 93 -1.55 -2.63 -11.72
N ALA A 94 -0.31 -2.98 -11.42
CA ALA A 94 0.05 -3.86 -10.32
C ALA A 94 0.69 -3.07 -9.18
N LEU A 95 0.04 -3.09 -8.02
CA LEU A 95 0.53 -2.51 -6.77
C LEU A 95 0.90 -3.64 -5.82
N ASN A 96 2.16 -3.68 -5.42
CA ASN A 96 2.63 -4.59 -4.38
C ASN A 96 3.08 -3.76 -3.19
N GLY A 97 2.59 -4.07 -2.00
CA GLY A 97 2.96 -3.37 -0.77
C GLY A 97 2.94 -4.32 0.42
N TYR A 98 4.07 -4.98 0.69
CA TYR A 98 4.20 -5.92 1.80
C TYR A 98 5.66 -6.07 2.23
N PHE A 99 5.85 -6.60 3.42
CA PHE A 99 7.16 -7.06 3.85
C PHE A 99 7.31 -8.57 3.60
N ASP A 100 8.40 -8.96 2.96
CA ASP A 100 8.73 -10.36 2.78
C ASP A 100 8.94 -11.03 4.16
N SER A 101 8.09 -12.01 4.46
CA SER A 101 8.09 -12.72 5.74
C SER A 101 9.02 -13.93 5.78
N SER A 102 9.70 -14.25 4.70
CA SER A 102 10.58 -15.44 4.59
C SER A 102 11.76 -15.42 5.56
N ARG A 103 12.03 -14.29 6.22
CA ARG A 103 13.12 -14.10 7.16
C ARG A 103 12.64 -13.44 8.45
N TRP A 104 11.98 -14.20 9.31
CA TRP A 104 11.59 -13.74 10.63
C TRP A 104 12.81 -13.62 11.53
N GLY A 105 13.08 -12.40 12.04
CA GLY A 105 14.03 -12.12 13.11
C GLY A 105 13.28 -11.70 14.38
N TRP A 106 13.92 -11.82 15.51
CA TRP A 106 13.40 -11.38 16.80
C TRP A 106 13.18 -9.86 16.81
N GLY A 107 12.01 -9.38 17.28
CA GLY A 107 11.82 -7.96 17.53
C GLY A 107 10.65 -7.27 16.84
N GLY A 108 9.53 -7.95 16.68
CA GLY A 108 8.30 -7.36 16.13
C GLY A 108 8.22 -7.44 14.60
N SER A 109 7.00 -7.34 14.10
CA SER A 109 6.72 -7.43 12.67
C SER A 109 6.62 -6.03 12.06
N PRO A 110 7.42 -5.70 11.05
CA PRO A 110 7.23 -4.47 10.30
C PRO A 110 5.91 -4.51 9.55
N SER A 111 5.31 -3.36 9.35
CA SER A 111 4.06 -3.23 8.58
C SER A 111 4.11 -2.06 7.62
N VAL A 112 3.36 -2.19 6.54
CA VAL A 112 3.11 -1.10 5.60
C VAL A 112 1.60 -0.95 5.43
N ARG A 113 1.12 0.28 5.58
CA ARG A 113 -0.25 0.65 5.26
C ARG A 113 -0.27 1.17 3.84
N LEU A 114 -1.30 0.84 3.09
CA LEU A 114 -1.51 1.39 1.76
C LEU A 114 -2.75 2.27 1.75
N GLU A 115 -2.57 3.52 1.37
CA GLU A 115 -3.65 4.47 1.10
C GLU A 115 -3.63 4.76 -0.40
N VAL A 116 -4.65 4.27 -1.12
CA VAL A 116 -4.68 4.26 -2.57
C VAL A 116 -5.85 5.09 -3.08
N GLU A 117 -5.57 6.04 -3.97
CA GLU A 117 -6.60 6.74 -4.71
C GLU A 117 -6.55 6.30 -6.17
N VAL A 118 -7.71 5.96 -6.72
CA VAL A 118 -7.88 5.48 -8.09
C VAL A 118 -9.03 6.21 -8.77
N PRO A 119 -9.07 6.27 -10.11
CA PRO A 119 -10.30 6.65 -10.80
C PRO A 119 -11.46 5.74 -10.40
N GLU A 120 -12.64 6.29 -10.17
CA GLU A 120 -13.78 5.52 -9.66
C GLU A 120 -14.24 4.37 -10.58
N SER A 121 -13.93 4.46 -11.88
CA SER A 121 -14.37 3.49 -12.88
C SER A 121 -13.49 2.24 -12.99
N VAL A 122 -12.31 2.22 -12.36
CA VAL A 122 -11.42 1.05 -12.43
C VAL A 122 -11.95 -0.11 -11.60
N GLY A 123 -11.68 -1.35 -12.05
CA GLY A 123 -11.87 -2.53 -11.24
C GLY A 123 -10.72 -2.74 -10.26
N LEU A 124 -10.97 -3.47 -9.20
CA LEU A 124 -9.98 -3.85 -8.20
C LEU A 124 -9.91 -5.37 -8.08
N ASP A 125 -8.69 -5.90 -8.06
CA ASP A 125 -8.39 -7.28 -7.71
C ASP A 125 -7.39 -7.26 -6.56
N ILE A 126 -7.85 -7.63 -5.36
CA ILE A 126 -7.10 -7.45 -4.12
C ILE A 126 -6.81 -8.81 -3.50
N GLN A 127 -5.53 -9.05 -3.22
CA GLN A 127 -5.05 -10.17 -2.42
C GLN A 127 -4.43 -9.63 -1.14
N ASP A 128 -5.06 -9.92 -0.01
CA ASP A 128 -4.60 -9.48 1.31
C ASP A 128 -4.16 -10.69 2.15
N GLY A 129 -2.99 -10.56 2.77
CA GLY A 129 -2.46 -11.60 3.65
C GLY A 129 -3.04 -11.55 5.06
N ALA A 130 -2.95 -10.42 5.71
CA ALA A 130 -3.45 -10.21 7.07
C ALA A 130 -3.58 -8.72 7.36
N GLY A 131 -4.78 -8.24 7.52
CA GLY A 131 -5.02 -6.83 7.78
C GLY A 131 -6.47 -6.45 7.63
N SER A 132 -6.73 -5.19 7.49
CA SER A 132 -8.06 -4.68 7.21
C SER A 132 -8.11 -4.00 5.85
N ILE A 133 -9.17 -4.26 5.12
CA ILE A 133 -9.42 -3.65 3.81
C ILE A 133 -10.61 -2.73 3.91
N LYS A 134 -10.47 -1.52 3.38
CA LYS A 134 -11.52 -0.53 3.31
C LYS A 134 -11.57 0.08 1.92
N ILE A 135 -12.69 -0.03 1.25
CA ILE A 135 -12.89 0.45 -0.12
C ILE A 135 -14.07 1.41 -0.14
N ARG A 136 -13.87 2.58 -0.76
CA ARG A 136 -14.91 3.60 -0.88
C ARG A 136 -14.90 4.21 -2.28
N GLY A 137 -16.08 4.49 -2.81
CA GLY A 137 -16.25 5.27 -4.02
C GLY A 137 -15.79 4.61 -5.31
N VAL A 138 -15.48 3.32 -5.29
CA VAL A 138 -15.09 2.56 -6.48
C VAL A 138 -16.36 1.98 -7.12
N LEU A 139 -16.56 2.27 -8.40
CA LEU A 139 -17.72 1.84 -9.18
C LEU A 139 -17.44 0.62 -10.07
N GLY A 140 -16.18 0.30 -10.30
CA GLY A 140 -15.78 -0.90 -11.04
C GLY A 140 -15.99 -2.18 -10.26
N ASP A 141 -15.70 -3.32 -10.89
CA ASP A 141 -15.79 -4.62 -10.25
C ASP A 141 -14.71 -4.79 -9.18
N ILE A 142 -15.08 -5.39 -8.05
CA ILE A 142 -14.19 -5.58 -6.91
C ILE A 142 -14.14 -7.06 -6.59
N ILE A 143 -12.92 -7.62 -6.66
CA ILE A 143 -12.61 -8.98 -6.24
C ILE A 143 -11.66 -8.88 -5.05
N VAL A 144 -11.96 -9.54 -3.95
CA VAL A 144 -11.13 -9.56 -2.75
C VAL A 144 -10.88 -10.99 -2.33
N GLU A 145 -9.61 -11.36 -2.25
CA GLU A 145 -9.13 -12.59 -1.62
C GLU A 145 -8.42 -12.21 -0.32
N ASP A 146 -9.02 -12.55 0.81
CA ASP A 146 -8.53 -12.23 2.15
C ASP A 146 -8.06 -13.51 2.84
N GLY A 147 -6.79 -13.56 3.17
CA GLY A 147 -6.17 -14.72 3.84
C GLY A 147 -6.56 -14.82 5.31
N SER A 148 -6.55 -13.71 6.04
CA SER A 148 -6.99 -13.63 7.42
C SER A 148 -7.13 -12.17 7.84
N GLY A 149 -8.34 -11.71 8.02
CA GLY A 149 -8.62 -10.32 8.40
C GLY A 149 -10.09 -9.96 8.22
N SER A 150 -10.41 -8.70 8.34
CA SER A 150 -11.74 -8.19 8.08
C SER A 150 -11.75 -7.30 6.85
N SER A 151 -12.61 -7.61 5.91
CA SER A 151 -12.85 -6.79 4.74
C SER A 151 -14.16 -6.01 4.90
N MET A 152 -14.14 -4.73 4.58
CA MET A 152 -15.33 -3.90 4.52
C MET A 152 -15.46 -3.34 3.10
N VAL A 153 -16.29 -3.97 2.32
CA VAL A 153 -16.69 -3.50 1.01
C VAL A 153 -18.12 -2.97 1.13
N PRO A 154 -18.36 -1.67 0.91
CA PRO A 154 -19.71 -1.16 0.97
C PRO A 154 -20.57 -1.84 -0.11
N ALA A 155 -21.76 -2.30 0.28
CA ALA A 155 -22.71 -2.84 -0.67
C ALA A 155 -23.02 -1.78 -1.74
N ARG A 156 -23.00 -2.20 -3.02
CA ARG A 156 -23.49 -1.34 -4.09
C ARG A 156 -24.94 -0.94 -3.78
N SER A 157 -25.19 0.34 -3.63
CA SER A 157 -26.56 0.82 -3.72
C SER A 157 -26.99 0.76 -5.18
N LEU A 158 -27.90 -0.12 -5.44
CA LEU A 158 -28.59 -0.17 -6.73
C LEU A 158 -29.50 1.05 -6.88
#